data_fa1fdb98bd4af13bac9d027d992c790c
#
_entry.id   fa1fdb98bd4af13bac9d027d992c790c
#
_cell.length_a   1.000
_cell.length_b   1.000
_cell.length_c   1.000
_cell.angle_alpha   90.00
_cell.angle_beta   90.00
_cell.angle_gamma   90.00
#
_symmetry.space_group_name_H-M   'P 1'
#
loop_
_entity.id
_entity.type
_entity.pdbx_description
1 polymer ?
#
loop_
_entity_poly.entity_id
_entity_poly.type
_entity_poly.pdbx_seq_one_letter_code
_entity_poly.pdbx_strand_id
1 'polypeptide(L)' 'MNEQTYQRTLNKISFRLANSEMVSAQFEALYEESQEQCKRSNDLLAKFNKVLDSDPALKELFDETAQKLEEQKD' A
#
# COMPACT_ATOMS: atom_id res chain seq x y z
N MET A 1 26.09 35.63 19.28
CA MET A 1 26.51 34.48 18.42
C MET A 1 27.49 34.99 17.40
N ASN A 2 28.65 34.35 17.26
CA ASN A 2 29.60 34.76 16.24
C ASN A 2 29.17 34.21 14.85
N GLU A 3 29.82 34.70 13.80
CA GLU A 3 29.46 34.36 12.43
C GLU A 3 29.64 32.88 12.11
N GLN A 4 30.66 32.26 12.65
CA GLN A 4 30.88 30.80 12.46
C GLN A 4 29.77 29.96 13.06
N THR A 5 29.34 30.31 14.24
CA THR A 5 28.24 29.62 14.93
C THR A 5 26.94 29.82 14.17
N TYR A 6 26.71 31.02 13.67
CA TYR A 6 25.54 31.34 12.84
C TYR A 6 25.52 30.49 11.58
N GLN A 7 26.65 30.42 10.86
CA GLN A 7 26.74 29.60 9.64
C GLN A 7 26.53 28.12 9.90
N ARG A 8 27.11 27.59 10.96
CA ARG A 8 26.91 26.19 11.36
C ARG A 8 25.45 25.90 11.68
N THR A 9 24.79 26.83 12.36
CA THR A 9 23.38 26.71 12.70
C THR A 9 22.52 26.66 11.46
N LEU A 10 22.74 27.57 10.51
CA LEU A 10 22.02 27.61 9.24
C LEU A 10 22.21 26.30 8.45
N ASN A 11 23.45 25.80 8.40
CA ASN A 11 23.75 24.57 7.68
C ASN A 11 23.01 23.38 8.30
N LYS A 12 22.95 23.30 9.62
CA LYS A 12 22.23 22.24 10.30
C LYS A 12 20.73 22.30 10.07
N ILE A 13 20.16 23.50 10.09
CA ILE A 13 18.72 23.71 9.82
C ILE A 13 18.41 23.32 8.40
N SER A 14 19.22 23.75 7.43
CA SER A 14 19.03 23.41 6.02
C SER A 14 19.10 21.91 5.79
N PHE A 15 20.05 21.23 6.42
CA PHE A 15 20.19 19.78 6.30
C PHE A 15 18.97 19.04 6.87
N ARG A 16 18.50 19.48 8.06
CA ARG A 16 17.33 18.88 8.70
C ARG A 16 16.06 19.10 7.88
N LEU A 17 15.92 20.28 7.32
CA LEU A 17 14.77 20.60 6.47
C LEU A 17 14.77 19.74 5.23
N ALA A 18 15.90 19.65 4.54
CA ALA A 18 16.03 18.80 3.35
C ALA A 18 15.71 17.34 3.65
N ASN A 19 16.20 16.82 4.79
CA ASN A 19 15.93 15.46 5.21
C ASN A 19 14.46 15.24 5.53
N SER A 20 13.83 16.22 6.23
CA SER A 20 12.41 16.15 6.56
C SER A 20 11.54 16.14 5.31
N GLU A 21 11.88 16.98 4.32
CA GLU A 21 11.17 17.01 3.04
C GLU A 21 11.29 15.69 2.28
N MET A 22 12.48 15.09 2.29
CA MET A 22 12.71 13.80 1.64
C MET A 22 11.86 12.70 2.29
N VAL A 23 11.82 12.65 3.62
CA VAL A 23 11.02 11.67 4.35
C VAL A 23 9.53 11.86 4.05
N SER A 24 9.05 13.10 4.06
CA SER A 24 7.64 13.39 3.73
C SER A 24 7.28 12.94 2.33
N ALA A 25 8.15 13.23 1.36
CA ALA A 25 7.94 12.81 -0.03
C ALA A 25 7.92 11.28 -0.17
N GLN A 26 8.77 10.58 0.57
CA GLN A 26 8.77 9.12 0.59
C GLN A 26 7.46 8.55 1.12
N PHE A 27 6.93 9.12 2.21
CA PHE A 27 5.65 8.68 2.77
C PHE A 27 4.50 8.96 1.81
N GLU A 28 4.50 10.10 1.14
CA GLU A 28 3.48 10.39 0.12
C GLU A 28 3.53 9.38 -1.02
N ALA A 29 4.73 9.07 -1.51
CA ALA A 29 4.90 8.10 -2.60
C ALA A 29 4.42 6.70 -2.18
N LEU A 30 4.75 6.27 -0.96
CA LEU A 30 4.31 4.98 -0.43
C LEU A 30 2.79 4.93 -0.27
N TYR A 31 2.19 6.02 0.16
CA TYR A 31 0.74 6.12 0.30
C TYR A 31 0.05 6.00 -1.07
N GLU A 32 0.57 6.70 -2.07
CA GLU A 32 0.04 6.63 -3.42
C GLU A 32 0.14 5.21 -4.00
N GLU A 33 1.29 4.55 -3.81
CA GLU A 33 1.48 3.17 -4.24
C GLU A 33 0.50 2.22 -3.55
N SER A 34 0.29 2.42 -2.26
CA SER A 34 -0.66 1.62 -1.49
C SER A 34 -2.08 1.78 -2.00
N GLN A 35 -2.48 3.01 -2.32
CA GLN A 35 -3.80 3.28 -2.90
C GLN A 35 -3.97 2.62 -4.27
N GLU A 36 -2.95 2.67 -5.11
CA GLU A 36 -2.98 2.02 -6.42
C GLU A 36 -3.10 0.50 -6.29
N GLN A 37 -2.37 -0.10 -5.35
CA GLN A 37 -2.44 -1.53 -5.09
C GLN A 37 -3.83 -1.93 -4.60
N CYS A 38 -4.42 -1.15 -3.70
CA CYS A 38 -5.79 -1.39 -3.22
C CYS A 38 -6.79 -1.32 -4.37
N LYS A 39 -6.65 -0.33 -5.24
CA LYS A 39 -7.53 -0.18 -6.40
C LYS A 39 -7.42 -1.38 -7.33
N ARG A 40 -6.21 -1.82 -7.64
CA ARG A 40 -5.98 -3.00 -8.49
C ARG A 40 -6.56 -4.26 -7.87
N SER A 41 -6.39 -4.44 -6.56
CA SER A 41 -6.95 -5.58 -5.84
C SER A 41 -8.47 -5.56 -5.86
N ASN A 42 -9.07 -4.39 -5.63
CA ASN A 42 -10.53 -4.24 -5.66
C ASN A 42 -11.09 -4.49 -7.06
N ASP A 43 -10.41 -4.01 -8.09
CA ASP A 43 -10.82 -4.25 -9.48
C ASP A 43 -10.75 -5.75 -9.82
N LEU A 44 -9.70 -6.41 -9.36
CA LEU A 44 -9.54 -7.86 -9.56
C LEU A 44 -10.62 -8.65 -8.84
N LEU A 45 -10.93 -8.27 -7.59
CA LEU A 45 -12.00 -8.90 -6.82
C LEU A 45 -13.36 -8.72 -7.47
N ALA A 46 -13.65 -7.51 -7.98
CA ALA A 46 -14.90 -7.23 -8.67
C ALA A 46 -15.02 -8.09 -9.93
N LYS A 47 -13.94 -8.22 -10.67
CA LYS A 47 -13.88 -9.07 -11.87
C LYS A 47 -14.09 -10.53 -11.52
N PHE A 48 -13.43 -11.00 -10.46
CA PHE A 48 -13.54 -12.37 -9.96
C PHE A 48 -14.98 -12.68 -9.56
N ASN A 49 -15.61 -11.81 -8.79
CA ASN A 49 -17.01 -11.97 -8.38
C ASN A 49 -17.95 -12.01 -9.57
N LYS A 50 -17.69 -11.17 -10.57
CA LYS A 50 -18.49 -11.12 -11.79
C LYS A 50 -18.41 -12.43 -12.57
N VAL A 51 -17.22 -13.00 -12.66
CA VAL A 51 -17.01 -14.30 -13.30
C VAL A 51 -17.75 -15.41 -12.55
N LEU A 52 -17.65 -15.44 -11.23
CA LEU A 52 -18.33 -16.44 -10.42
C LEU A 52 -19.85 -16.32 -10.53
N ASP A 53 -20.37 -15.09 -10.54
CA ASP A 53 -21.82 -14.86 -10.64
C ASP A 53 -22.36 -15.26 -12.02
N SER A 54 -21.51 -15.22 -13.06
CA SER A 54 -21.93 -15.58 -14.41
C SER A 54 -21.99 -17.09 -14.63
N ASP A 55 -21.36 -17.90 -13.76
CA ASP A 55 -21.33 -19.36 -13.89
C ASP A 55 -21.63 -20.02 -12.54
N PRO A 56 -22.90 -20.41 -12.28
CA PRO A 56 -23.26 -21.03 -11.00
C PRO A 56 -22.50 -22.32 -10.68
N ALA A 57 -22.15 -23.11 -11.67
CA ALA A 57 -21.38 -24.34 -11.47
C ALA A 57 -19.97 -24.03 -10.96
N LEU A 58 -19.35 -23.00 -11.50
CA LEU A 58 -18.03 -22.55 -11.07
C LEU A 58 -18.07 -22.00 -9.65
N LYS A 59 -19.10 -21.25 -9.31
CA LYS A 59 -19.29 -20.71 -7.96
C LYS A 59 -19.44 -21.84 -6.94
N GLU A 60 -20.23 -22.84 -7.25
CA GLU A 60 -20.43 -24.01 -6.38
C GLU A 60 -19.11 -24.77 -6.17
N LEU A 61 -18.36 -24.99 -7.24
CA LEU A 61 -17.04 -25.63 -7.16
C LEU A 61 -16.06 -24.82 -6.31
N PHE A 62 -16.09 -23.50 -6.44
CA PHE A 62 -15.25 -22.61 -5.65
C PHE A 62 -15.59 -22.70 -4.16
N ASP A 63 -16.88 -22.67 -3.82
CA ASP A 63 -17.34 -22.74 -2.44
C ASP A 63 -16.97 -24.09 -1.80
N GLU A 64 -17.10 -25.18 -2.53
CA GLU A 64 -16.69 -26.50 -2.06
C GLU A 64 -15.18 -26.58 -1.80
N THR A 65 -14.39 -26.04 -2.72
CA THR A 65 -12.94 -26.05 -2.59
C THR A 65 -12.49 -25.16 -1.42
N ALA A 66 -13.11 -24.01 -1.26
CA ALA A 66 -12.81 -23.11 -0.14
C ALA A 66 -13.12 -23.79 1.20
N GLN A 67 -14.25 -24.50 1.28
CA GLN A 67 -14.63 -25.22 2.49
C GLN A 67 -13.63 -26.33 2.82
N LYS A 68 -13.17 -27.07 1.83
CA LYS A 68 -12.16 -28.12 2.01
C LYS A 68 -10.83 -27.53 2.52
N LEU A 69 -10.43 -26.36 2.02
CA LEU A 69 -9.22 -25.70 2.48
C LEU A 69 -9.33 -25.27 3.94
N GLU A 70 -10.49 -24.78 4.36
CA GLU A 70 -10.72 -24.42 5.76
C GLU A 70 -10.67 -25.65 6.68
N GLU A 71 -11.21 -26.77 6.24
CA GLU A 71 -11.17 -28.02 7.00
C GLU A 71 -9.74 -28.55 7.17
N GLN A 72 -8.84 -28.24 6.24
CA GLN A 72 -7.43 -28.65 6.29
C GLN A 72 -6.55 -27.74 7.13
N LYS A 73 -7.09 -26.65 7.65
CA LYS A 73 -6.32 -25.65 8.38
C LYS A 73 -5.98 -26.04 9.82
N ASP A 74 -6.44 -27.12 10.32
CA ASP A 74 -6.16 -27.58 11.68
C ASP A 74 -4.82 -28.32 11.82
#